data_82d598087747f1ff6870f539d86eb31e
#
_entry.id   82d598087747f1ff6870f539d86eb31e
#
_cell.length_a   1.000
_cell.length_b   1.000
_cell.length_c   1.000
_cell.angle_alpha   90.00
_cell.angle_beta   90.00
_cell.angle_gamma   90.00
#
_symmetry.space_group_name_H-M   'P 1'
#
loop_
_entity.id
_entity.type
_entity.pdbx_description
1 polymer ?
#
loop_
_entity_poly.entity_id
_entity_poly.type
_entity_poly.pdbx_seq_one_letter_code
_entity_poly.pdbx_strand_id
1 'polypeptide(L)'
;MSGNARRRPLIPAVAGALVVGGLAVAWMGQRAEAAASARPGVVWSLSPASNTVTVRLTAGSGPAARQVLARSRLTVAEAGTKDPEKAAAGARKARVRVPPGRRTGLVVQVSGPQPFRQALTVTVPPRLRILSVRRGPHGVLVSVSSPLRSRAHGLLCGTDEVSFPAPTHVAVAKSPERCRARLRLTARDGERAVARVTVPSLPEIPLYSFASPAGRAIYITVDDGWTPSAQVLTIMRQTHLPVTAFLIAQAAERNLPYWRAFAAAGGTIGDHTVSHPVMTKLTLAQATTQWGQARKSLGRWFGRLPVLGRPPYGAFDPTVEAAAYRRGLTALVGWSATMDNNRIATWNGKRLEAGEIVLLHWVPGLGHEMVTLLKAIHAAHLNPTALTPAKFTGEVPQTRSLDGD
;
A
#
# COMPACT_ATOMS: atom_id res chain seq x y z
N MET A 1 -6.74 63.45 16.83
CA MET A 1 -5.75 63.07 17.85
C MET A 1 -5.14 61.74 17.47
N SER A 2 -3.88 61.85 17.12
CA SER A 2 -2.79 60.92 17.02
C SER A 2 -3.09 59.45 16.61
N GLY A 3 -2.78 59.21 15.42
CA GLY A 3 -2.16 58.27 14.62
C GLY A 3 -0.95 57.57 15.18
N ASN A 4 -0.93 56.28 14.97
CA ASN A 4 0.31 55.52 15.12
C ASN A 4 0.45 54.54 13.94
N ALA A 5 1.18 54.98 12.93
CA ALA A 5 1.55 54.21 11.76
C ALA A 5 2.70 53.25 12.15
N ARG A 6 2.42 51.98 12.30
CA ARG A 6 3.47 50.94 12.45
C ARG A 6 4.06 50.64 11.09
N ARG A 7 5.31 50.99 10.92
CA ARG A 7 6.16 50.60 9.78
C ARG A 7 6.33 49.07 9.79
N ARG A 8 5.95 48.43 8.68
CA ARG A 8 6.29 47.01 8.39
C ARG A 8 7.73 46.94 7.89
N PRO A 9 8.52 45.97 8.34
CA PRO A 9 9.84 45.75 7.77
C PRO A 9 9.70 45.10 6.38
N LEU A 10 10.46 45.62 5.43
CA LEU A 10 10.64 45.06 4.09
C LEU A 10 11.33 43.71 4.18
N ILE A 11 10.63 42.64 3.75
CA ILE A 11 11.21 41.32 3.56
C ILE A 11 11.96 41.35 2.20
N PRO A 12 13.23 40.97 2.13
CA PRO A 12 13.92 40.87 0.86
C PRO A 12 13.32 39.75 0.01
N ALA A 13 13.01 40.06 -1.24
CA ALA A 13 12.49 39.14 -2.22
C ALA A 13 13.49 37.99 -2.47
N VAL A 14 13.06 36.78 -2.15
CA VAL A 14 13.74 35.54 -2.57
C VAL A 14 13.43 35.34 -4.05
N ALA A 15 14.44 35.49 -4.89
CA ALA A 15 14.35 35.20 -6.31
C ALA A 15 14.11 33.70 -6.53
N GLY A 16 12.89 33.31 -6.93
CA GLY A 16 12.56 31.97 -7.32
C GLY A 16 13.19 31.64 -8.68
N ALA A 17 13.86 30.51 -8.75
CA ALA A 17 14.40 29.98 -9.99
C ALA A 17 13.26 29.44 -10.86
N LEU A 18 13.05 30.00 -12.03
CA LEU A 18 12.13 29.51 -13.06
C LEU A 18 12.86 28.44 -13.87
N VAL A 19 12.43 27.18 -13.78
CA VAL A 19 12.94 26.08 -14.59
C VAL A 19 12.12 25.97 -15.87
N VAL A 20 12.69 26.39 -16.98
CA VAL A 20 12.12 26.14 -18.32
C VAL A 20 13.14 25.31 -19.10
N GLY A 21 12.71 24.12 -19.50
CA GLY A 21 13.32 23.28 -20.55
C GLY A 21 14.84 23.05 -20.46
N GLY A 22 15.29 22.01 -19.74
CA GLY A 22 16.58 21.35 -19.97
C GLY A 22 17.88 22.08 -19.63
N LEU A 23 17.84 23.34 -19.26
CA LEU A 23 19.03 24.13 -18.85
C LEU A 23 18.61 25.11 -17.75
N ALA A 24 18.94 24.80 -16.49
CA ALA A 24 18.83 25.76 -15.41
C ALA A 24 20.02 26.74 -15.51
N VAL A 25 19.81 27.89 -16.12
CA VAL A 25 20.73 29.01 -16.07
C VAL A 25 20.23 29.95 -14.99
N ALA A 26 20.87 29.92 -13.81
CA ALA A 26 20.59 30.90 -12.79
C ALA A 26 21.37 32.19 -13.09
N TRP A 27 20.65 33.22 -13.52
CA TRP A 27 21.22 34.58 -13.64
C TRP A 27 21.08 35.28 -12.29
N MET A 28 22.20 35.48 -11.59
CA MET A 28 22.27 36.51 -10.55
C MET A 28 22.91 37.75 -11.15
N GLY A 29 22.04 38.65 -11.62
CA GLY A 29 22.48 39.99 -11.98
C GLY A 29 22.45 40.92 -10.76
N GLN A 30 23.58 41.20 -10.15
CA GLN A 30 23.76 42.45 -9.41
C GLN A 30 24.12 43.52 -10.42
N ARG A 31 23.23 44.50 -10.66
CA ARG A 31 23.60 45.80 -11.23
C ARG A 31 24.35 46.55 -10.14
N ALA A 32 25.67 46.51 -10.18
CA ALA A 32 26.51 47.52 -9.59
C ALA A 32 26.89 48.49 -10.72
N GLU A 33 26.66 49.79 -10.51
CA GLU A 33 26.99 50.83 -11.44
C GLU A 33 28.46 50.83 -11.87
N ALA A 34 28.67 51.05 -13.12
CA ALA A 34 29.79 51.09 -13.96
C ALA A 34 31.01 51.87 -13.44
N ALA A 35 31.99 51.11 -13.01
CA ALA A 35 33.34 51.24 -13.53
C ALA A 35 33.58 49.92 -14.26
N ALA A 36 33.99 49.93 -15.54
CA ALA A 36 34.24 48.73 -16.33
C ALA A 36 35.25 47.83 -15.61
N SER A 37 34.77 46.97 -14.74
CA SER A 37 35.57 46.07 -13.92
C SER A 37 36.18 45.02 -14.85
N ALA A 38 37.50 45.09 -15.03
CA ALA A 38 38.24 44.08 -15.76
C ALA A 38 38.18 42.70 -15.10
N ARG A 39 37.48 42.59 -13.97
CA ARG A 39 37.34 41.35 -13.19
C ARG A 39 36.53 40.29 -13.94
N PRO A 40 37.03 39.02 -14.02
CA PRO A 40 36.25 37.94 -14.61
C PRO A 40 35.01 37.68 -13.83
N GLY A 41 33.91 37.43 -14.55
CA GLY A 41 32.66 36.90 -13.97
C GLY A 41 32.72 35.38 -13.77
N VAL A 42 31.91 34.86 -12.87
CA VAL A 42 31.74 33.43 -12.67
C VAL A 42 30.33 33.04 -13.06
N VAL A 43 30.22 32.07 -13.99
CA VAL A 43 28.99 31.46 -14.40
C VAL A 43 29.07 29.98 -14.12
N TRP A 44 27.98 29.39 -13.62
CA TRP A 44 27.93 27.96 -13.36
C TRP A 44 26.64 27.31 -13.87
N SER A 45 26.73 26.02 -14.15
CA SER A 45 25.61 25.19 -14.53
C SER A 45 25.71 23.84 -13.85
N LEU A 46 24.54 23.23 -13.51
CA LEU A 46 24.45 21.89 -12.96
C LEU A 46 23.93 20.94 -14.03
N SER A 47 24.58 19.79 -14.19
CA SER A 47 24.05 18.64 -14.92
C SER A 47 23.52 17.62 -13.91
N PRO A 48 22.19 17.49 -13.71
CA PRO A 48 21.62 16.55 -12.74
C PRO A 48 21.94 15.10 -13.08
N ALA A 49 21.96 14.76 -14.36
CA ALA A 49 22.22 13.39 -14.82
C ALA A 49 23.62 12.87 -14.45
N SER A 50 24.63 13.74 -14.45
CA SER A 50 26.02 13.41 -14.08
C SER A 50 26.40 13.87 -12.68
N ASN A 51 25.50 14.56 -11.96
CA ASN A 51 25.79 15.25 -10.69
C ASN A 51 27.01 16.17 -10.80
N THR A 52 27.19 16.81 -11.93
CA THR A 52 28.37 17.60 -12.21
C THR A 52 28.03 19.09 -12.28
N VAL A 53 28.68 19.88 -11.46
CA VAL A 53 28.69 21.35 -11.54
C VAL A 53 29.82 21.77 -12.46
N THR A 54 29.47 22.52 -13.50
CA THR A 54 30.44 23.14 -14.39
C THR A 54 30.50 24.63 -14.07
N VAL A 55 31.67 25.09 -13.68
CA VAL A 55 31.96 26.50 -13.43
C VAL A 55 32.83 27.05 -14.55
N ARG A 56 32.50 28.23 -15.05
CA ARG A 56 33.24 28.91 -16.11
C ARG A 56 33.51 30.35 -15.72
N LEU A 57 34.70 30.84 -16.14
CA LEU A 57 35.00 32.25 -16.11
C LEU A 57 34.50 32.92 -17.40
N THR A 58 33.94 34.10 -17.26
CA THR A 58 33.52 34.96 -18.38
C THR A 58 34.28 36.26 -18.34
N ALA A 59 34.56 36.85 -19.50
CA ALA A 59 35.15 38.17 -19.57
C ALA A 59 34.17 39.26 -19.13
N GLY A 60 34.66 40.26 -18.46
CA GLY A 60 33.97 41.53 -18.37
C GLY A 60 33.95 42.26 -19.72
N SER A 61 33.43 43.48 -19.77
CA SER A 61 33.41 44.29 -20.97
C SER A 61 34.78 44.96 -21.28
N GLY A 62 35.19 44.90 -22.56
CA GLY A 62 36.36 45.59 -23.08
C GLY A 62 37.65 44.74 -23.26
N PRO A 63 38.67 45.27 -23.98
CA PRO A 63 39.87 44.55 -24.32
C PRO A 63 40.75 44.17 -23.09
N ALA A 64 40.83 45.05 -22.10
CA ALA A 64 41.54 44.77 -20.86
C ALA A 64 40.97 43.59 -20.09
N ALA A 65 39.62 43.45 -20.05
CA ALA A 65 38.96 42.34 -19.40
C ALA A 65 39.27 40.99 -20.08
N ARG A 66 39.45 40.98 -21.40
CA ARG A 66 39.84 39.75 -22.13
C ARG A 66 41.29 39.35 -21.81
N GLN A 67 42.20 40.29 -21.63
CA GLN A 67 43.59 39.99 -21.22
C GLN A 67 43.64 39.46 -19.79
N VAL A 68 42.87 40.04 -18.86
CA VAL A 68 42.76 39.55 -17.48
C VAL A 68 42.19 38.13 -17.47
N LEU A 69 41.13 37.87 -18.22
CA LEU A 69 40.57 36.53 -18.33
C LEU A 69 41.58 35.50 -18.89
N ALA A 70 42.40 35.91 -19.87
CA ALA A 70 43.38 35.02 -20.49
C ALA A 70 44.43 34.54 -19.49
N ARG A 71 44.77 35.39 -18.50
CA ARG A 71 45.76 35.13 -17.44
C ARG A 71 45.14 34.59 -16.15
N SER A 72 43.82 34.45 -16.06
CA SER A 72 43.12 33.94 -14.87
C SER A 72 43.00 32.43 -14.92
N ARG A 73 43.12 31.78 -13.76
CA ARG A 73 42.91 30.35 -13.55
C ARG A 73 41.79 30.14 -12.55
N LEU A 74 41.04 29.08 -12.76
CA LEU A 74 39.90 28.72 -11.95
C LEU A 74 40.16 27.44 -11.17
N THR A 75 39.92 27.50 -9.87
CA THR A 75 39.89 26.33 -9.00
C THR A 75 38.52 26.26 -8.28
N VAL A 76 37.94 25.09 -8.20
CA VAL A 76 36.67 24.87 -7.52
C VAL A 76 36.81 23.69 -6.56
N ALA A 77 36.51 23.91 -5.30
CA ALA A 77 36.56 22.88 -4.26
C ALA A 77 35.27 22.87 -3.44
N GLU A 78 34.96 21.73 -2.80
CA GLU A 78 33.91 21.67 -1.79
C GLU A 78 34.31 22.49 -0.55
N ALA A 79 33.38 23.25 0.02
CA ALA A 79 33.61 24.05 1.20
C ALA A 79 34.04 23.17 2.39
N GLY A 80 35.13 23.52 3.05
CA GLY A 80 35.69 22.75 4.17
C GLY A 80 36.63 21.60 3.78
N THR A 81 36.87 21.37 2.48
CA THR A 81 37.88 20.39 2.03
C THR A 81 39.28 20.90 2.31
N LYS A 82 40.08 20.18 3.12
CA LYS A 82 41.48 20.46 3.38
C LYS A 82 42.44 19.84 2.34
N ASP A 83 41.89 19.03 1.46
CA ASP A 83 42.65 18.24 0.49
C ASP A 83 42.63 18.93 -0.88
N PRO A 84 43.78 19.51 -1.32
CA PRO A 84 43.85 20.21 -2.60
C PRO A 84 43.71 19.28 -3.82
N GLU A 85 43.90 17.98 -3.68
CA GLU A 85 43.72 17.02 -4.77
C GLU A 85 42.25 16.84 -5.16
N LYS A 86 41.31 17.19 -4.27
CA LYS A 86 39.87 17.17 -4.56
C LYS A 86 39.35 18.42 -5.26
N ALA A 87 40.21 19.39 -5.49
CA ALA A 87 39.83 20.61 -6.21
C ALA A 87 39.92 20.40 -7.72
N ALA A 88 38.84 20.65 -8.42
CA ALA A 88 38.85 20.66 -9.87
C ALA A 88 39.50 21.99 -10.34
N ALA A 89 40.62 21.92 -11.09
CA ALA A 89 41.30 23.05 -11.64
C ALA A 89 41.20 23.09 -13.18
N GLY A 90 41.20 24.29 -13.74
CA GLY A 90 41.21 24.48 -15.18
C GLY A 90 41.42 25.95 -15.55
N ALA A 91 41.97 26.22 -16.74
CA ALA A 91 42.29 27.59 -17.14
C ALA A 91 41.09 28.54 -17.11
N ARG A 92 39.92 28.10 -17.60
CA ARG A 92 38.69 28.90 -17.67
C ARG A 92 37.42 28.12 -17.33
N LYS A 93 37.57 26.82 -17.09
CA LYS A 93 36.44 25.90 -16.86
C LYS A 93 36.87 24.81 -15.91
N ALA A 94 36.09 24.59 -14.85
CA ALA A 94 36.30 23.50 -13.92
C ALA A 94 34.97 22.68 -13.82
N ARG A 95 35.10 21.38 -13.56
CA ARG A 95 33.97 20.48 -13.34
C ARG A 95 34.13 19.78 -12.01
N VAL A 96 33.11 19.86 -11.17
CA VAL A 96 33.11 19.22 -9.83
C VAL A 96 31.90 18.30 -9.76
N ARG A 97 32.10 17.05 -9.35
CA ARG A 97 31.02 16.12 -9.06
C ARG A 97 30.55 16.37 -7.64
N VAL A 98 29.26 16.55 -7.45
CA VAL A 98 28.60 16.80 -6.15
C VAL A 98 27.66 15.67 -5.78
N PRO A 99 27.55 15.28 -4.50
CA PRO A 99 26.65 14.21 -4.08
C PRO A 99 25.20 14.56 -4.33
N PRO A 100 24.38 13.62 -4.83
CA PRO A 100 22.95 13.84 -4.98
C PRO A 100 22.23 13.84 -3.63
N GLY A 101 21.13 14.60 -3.54
CA GLY A 101 20.28 14.69 -2.34
C GLY A 101 20.88 15.52 -1.21
N ARG A 102 21.99 16.21 -1.46
CA ARG A 102 22.69 17.02 -0.47
C ARG A 102 22.88 18.45 -0.94
N ARG A 103 22.76 19.39 -0.02
CA ARG A 103 23.17 20.78 -0.23
C ARG A 103 24.68 20.85 -0.06
N THR A 104 25.40 21.21 -1.14
CA THR A 104 26.86 21.25 -1.15
C THR A 104 27.34 22.68 -1.35
N GLY A 105 28.18 23.18 -0.44
CA GLY A 105 28.87 24.44 -0.60
C GLY A 105 30.13 24.23 -1.48
N LEU A 106 30.30 25.06 -2.48
CA LEU A 106 31.48 25.09 -3.32
C LEU A 106 32.21 26.43 -3.14
N VAL A 107 33.49 26.38 -3.11
CA VAL A 107 34.37 27.59 -3.11
C VAL A 107 35.02 27.68 -4.46
N VAL A 108 34.72 28.75 -5.17
CA VAL A 108 35.37 29.13 -6.43
C VAL A 108 36.49 30.10 -6.11
N GLN A 109 37.70 29.74 -6.47
CA GLN A 109 38.87 30.58 -6.34
C GLN A 109 39.41 30.92 -7.72
N VAL A 110 39.56 32.19 -7.99
CA VAL A 110 40.19 32.71 -9.19
C VAL A 110 41.55 33.29 -8.83
N SER A 111 42.60 32.81 -9.49
CA SER A 111 43.94 33.32 -9.39
C SER A 111 44.35 34.03 -10.68
N GLY A 112 45.23 34.97 -10.61
CA GLY A 112 45.69 35.76 -11.74
C GLY A 112 45.74 37.24 -11.42
N PRO A 113 45.71 38.14 -12.43
CA PRO A 113 45.88 39.57 -12.24
C PRO A 113 44.85 40.25 -11.31
N GLN A 114 43.64 39.66 -11.24
CA GLN A 114 42.58 40.10 -10.32
C GLN A 114 41.99 38.89 -9.56
N PRO A 115 42.68 38.44 -8.50
CA PRO A 115 42.24 37.27 -7.76
C PRO A 115 41.02 37.57 -6.91
N PHE A 116 40.13 36.54 -6.79
CA PHE A 116 39.00 36.60 -5.87
C PHE A 116 38.51 35.21 -5.47
N ARG A 117 37.69 35.17 -4.44
CA ARG A 117 37.05 33.97 -3.94
C ARG A 117 35.54 34.20 -3.86
N GLN A 118 34.77 33.21 -4.31
CA GLN A 118 33.32 33.24 -4.28
C GLN A 118 32.77 31.91 -3.75
N ALA A 119 31.81 31.97 -2.83
CA ALA A 119 31.09 30.80 -2.38
C ALA A 119 29.89 30.59 -3.27
N LEU A 120 29.62 29.32 -3.62
CA LEU A 120 28.40 28.87 -4.32
C LEU A 120 27.74 27.79 -3.47
N THR A 121 26.44 27.80 -3.43
CA THR A 121 25.67 26.70 -2.84
C THR A 121 24.91 25.99 -3.93
N VAL A 122 25.11 24.69 -4.06
CA VAL A 122 24.50 23.85 -5.07
C VAL A 122 23.68 22.77 -4.37
N THR A 123 22.44 22.61 -4.77
CA THR A 123 21.61 21.49 -4.33
C THR A 123 21.38 20.59 -5.53
N VAL A 124 21.93 19.38 -5.47
CA VAL A 124 21.68 18.35 -6.49
C VAL A 124 20.44 17.56 -6.04
N PRO A 125 19.41 17.44 -6.88
CA PRO A 125 18.26 16.62 -6.56
C PRO A 125 18.67 15.19 -6.20
N PRO A 126 17.98 14.52 -5.26
CA PRO A 126 18.21 13.10 -5.02
C PRO A 126 17.92 12.31 -6.29
N ARG A 127 18.73 11.26 -6.51
CA ARG A 127 18.51 10.38 -7.67
C ARG A 127 17.15 9.72 -7.62
N LEU A 128 16.55 9.60 -8.78
CA LEU A 128 15.32 8.83 -8.98
C LEU A 128 15.56 7.37 -8.61
N ARG A 129 14.87 6.87 -7.57
CA ARG A 129 14.99 5.48 -7.09
C ARG A 129 13.64 4.95 -6.66
N ILE A 130 13.43 3.67 -6.82
CA ILE A 130 12.36 2.97 -6.13
C ILE A 130 12.82 2.70 -4.70
N LEU A 131 12.05 3.19 -3.72
CA LEU A 131 12.32 3.05 -2.29
C LEU A 131 11.70 1.80 -1.72
N SER A 132 10.45 1.51 -2.11
CA SER A 132 9.74 0.33 -1.65
C SER A 132 8.69 -0.11 -2.66
N VAL A 133 8.36 -1.40 -2.62
CA VAL A 133 7.24 -2.00 -3.33
C VAL A 133 6.45 -2.80 -2.31
N ARG A 134 5.18 -2.46 -2.15
CA ARG A 134 4.26 -3.15 -1.24
C ARG A 134 3.01 -3.53 -2.01
N ARG A 135 2.48 -4.70 -1.74
CA ARG A 135 1.20 -5.13 -2.29
C ARG A 135 0.12 -4.97 -1.23
N GLY A 136 -0.97 -4.35 -1.62
CA GLY A 136 -2.16 -4.20 -0.81
C GLY A 136 -3.39 -4.76 -1.54
N PRO A 137 -4.56 -4.75 -0.91
CA PRO A 137 -5.79 -5.33 -1.47
C PRO A 137 -6.21 -4.68 -2.80
N HIS A 138 -5.85 -3.41 -3.00
CA HIS A 138 -6.27 -2.65 -4.18
C HIS A 138 -5.18 -2.51 -5.26
N GLY A 139 -3.98 -3.06 -5.02
CA GLY A 139 -2.89 -3.02 -5.99
C GLY A 139 -1.50 -2.94 -5.36
N VAL A 140 -0.52 -2.64 -6.19
CA VAL A 140 0.89 -2.53 -5.80
C VAL A 140 1.25 -1.08 -5.59
N LEU A 141 1.60 -0.73 -4.34
CA LEU A 141 2.11 0.58 -4.00
C LEU A 141 3.61 0.64 -4.28
N VAL A 142 4.02 1.50 -5.19
CA VAL A 142 5.43 1.75 -5.52
C VAL A 142 5.80 3.14 -5.02
N SER A 143 6.70 3.20 -4.05
CA SER A 143 7.23 4.46 -3.52
C SER A 143 8.54 4.81 -4.22
N VAL A 144 8.68 6.05 -4.67
CA VAL A 144 9.84 6.54 -5.41
C VAL A 144 10.44 7.75 -4.71
N SER A 145 11.77 7.83 -4.67
CA SER A 145 12.46 9.07 -4.30
C SER A 145 12.56 9.96 -5.54
N SER A 146 11.76 10.99 -5.61
CA SER A 146 11.97 12.06 -6.58
C SER A 146 11.39 13.36 -6.04
N PRO A 147 12.15 14.44 -5.96
CA PRO A 147 11.63 15.77 -5.62
C PRO A 147 10.84 16.37 -6.78
N LEU A 148 11.01 15.84 -7.98
CA LEU A 148 10.33 16.28 -9.20
C LEU A 148 9.19 15.33 -9.54
N ARG A 149 8.11 15.88 -10.10
CA ARG A 149 7.04 15.05 -10.67
C ARG A 149 7.66 14.12 -11.72
N SER A 150 7.50 12.82 -11.53
CA SER A 150 7.99 11.79 -12.43
C SER A 150 6.85 10.91 -12.90
N ARG A 151 7.07 10.18 -13.97
CA ARG A 151 6.14 9.17 -14.46
C ARG A 151 6.85 7.83 -14.46
N ALA A 152 6.23 6.82 -13.87
CA ALA A 152 6.69 5.45 -13.96
C ALA A 152 5.82 4.69 -14.97
N HIS A 153 6.45 3.87 -15.80
CA HIS A 153 5.80 2.95 -16.73
C HIS A 153 6.62 1.67 -16.83
N GLY A 154 5.98 0.59 -17.16
CA GLY A 154 6.65 -0.69 -17.32
C GLY A 154 5.69 -1.86 -17.16
N LEU A 155 6.25 -3.05 -17.03
CA LEU A 155 5.51 -4.28 -16.85
C LEU A 155 5.57 -4.72 -15.39
N LEU A 156 4.41 -4.98 -14.79
CA LEU A 156 4.26 -5.74 -13.57
C LEU A 156 3.93 -7.18 -13.95
N CYS A 157 4.62 -8.14 -13.31
CA CYS A 157 4.36 -9.57 -13.51
C CYS A 157 4.42 -10.05 -14.98
N GLY A 158 5.18 -9.35 -15.82
CA GLY A 158 5.38 -9.69 -17.22
C GLY A 158 4.24 -9.33 -18.18
N THR A 159 3.04 -9.10 -17.69
CA THR A 159 1.83 -8.92 -18.50
C THR A 159 1.08 -7.61 -18.23
N ASP A 160 1.19 -7.08 -17.01
CA ASP A 160 0.44 -5.89 -16.64
C ASP A 160 1.22 -4.63 -16.97
N GLU A 161 0.91 -4.02 -18.10
CA GLU A 161 1.45 -2.72 -18.45
C GLU A 161 0.86 -1.65 -17.52
N VAL A 162 1.75 -0.89 -16.86
CA VAL A 162 1.37 0.12 -15.90
C VAL A 162 2.00 1.46 -16.23
N SER A 163 1.23 2.52 -16.07
CA SER A 163 1.71 3.90 -16.15
C SER A 163 1.08 4.72 -15.04
N PHE A 164 1.90 5.33 -14.20
CA PHE A 164 1.41 6.14 -13.08
C PHE A 164 2.33 7.33 -12.80
N PRO A 165 1.80 8.46 -12.34
CA PRO A 165 2.60 9.57 -11.86
C PRO A 165 3.23 9.23 -10.50
N ALA A 166 4.50 9.56 -10.27
CA ALA A 166 5.18 9.43 -8.98
C ALA A 166 5.08 10.76 -8.19
N PRO A 167 5.21 10.78 -6.86
CA PRO A 167 5.93 9.81 -6.01
C PRO A 167 5.09 8.73 -5.33
N THR A 168 3.78 8.76 -5.40
CA THR A 168 2.94 7.79 -4.68
C THR A 168 1.83 7.26 -5.57
N HIS A 169 1.91 6.00 -6.01
CA HIS A 169 0.83 5.47 -6.83
C HIS A 169 0.62 3.98 -6.69
N VAL A 170 -0.64 3.60 -6.82
CA VAL A 170 -1.12 2.23 -6.82
C VAL A 170 -1.17 1.77 -8.28
N ALA A 171 -0.31 0.84 -8.63
CA ALA A 171 -0.40 0.10 -9.88
C ALA A 171 -1.19 -1.19 -9.64
N VAL A 172 -2.15 -1.49 -10.51
CA VAL A 172 -2.94 -2.72 -10.39
C VAL A 172 -2.16 -3.87 -10.99
N ALA A 173 -1.80 -4.87 -10.17
CA ALA A 173 -1.28 -6.15 -10.64
C ALA A 173 -2.42 -7.16 -10.67
N LYS A 174 -2.60 -7.84 -11.80
CA LYS A 174 -3.68 -8.83 -11.99
C LYS A 174 -3.35 -10.16 -11.33
N SER A 175 -2.10 -10.60 -11.41
CA SER A 175 -1.67 -11.85 -10.79
C SER A 175 -1.54 -11.72 -9.26
N PRO A 176 -2.06 -12.69 -8.48
CA PRO A 176 -1.88 -12.73 -7.03
C PRO A 176 -0.47 -13.19 -6.62
N GLU A 177 0.25 -13.87 -7.47
CA GLU A 177 1.52 -14.49 -7.17
C GLU A 177 2.69 -13.50 -7.04
N ARG A 178 3.76 -13.95 -6.39
CA ARG A 178 5.03 -13.23 -6.37
C ARG A 178 5.62 -13.18 -7.78
N CYS A 179 5.98 -11.99 -8.23
CA CYS A 179 6.50 -11.81 -9.57
C CYS A 179 7.62 -10.77 -9.63
N ARG A 180 8.26 -10.68 -10.79
CA ARG A 180 9.24 -9.64 -11.09
C ARG A 180 8.61 -8.53 -11.92
N ALA A 181 8.95 -7.30 -11.59
CA ALA A 181 8.57 -6.12 -12.36
C ALA A 181 9.80 -5.40 -12.89
N ARG A 182 9.67 -4.85 -14.09
CA ARG A 182 10.65 -3.94 -14.66
C ARG A 182 9.99 -2.58 -14.88
N LEU A 183 10.33 -1.61 -14.05
CA LEU A 183 9.78 -0.27 -14.11
C LEU A 183 10.81 0.69 -14.67
N ARG A 184 10.38 1.51 -15.63
CA ARG A 184 11.15 2.63 -16.15
C ARG A 184 10.57 3.91 -15.56
N LEU A 185 11.41 4.67 -14.90
CA LEU A 185 11.06 5.95 -14.30
C LEU A 185 11.62 7.06 -15.19
N THR A 186 10.79 8.05 -15.44
CA THR A 186 11.21 9.26 -16.18
C THR A 186 10.78 10.48 -15.37
N ALA A 187 11.73 11.27 -14.94
CA ALA A 187 11.47 12.53 -14.25
C ALA A 187 11.13 13.64 -15.25
N ARG A 188 10.53 14.72 -14.77
CA ARG A 188 10.10 15.85 -15.62
C ARG A 188 11.25 16.53 -16.36
N ASP A 189 12.47 16.49 -15.79
CA ASP A 189 13.69 17.01 -16.39
C ASP A 189 14.36 16.07 -17.40
N GLY A 190 13.71 14.91 -17.69
CA GLY A 190 14.22 13.89 -18.61
C GLY A 190 15.16 12.87 -17.98
N GLU A 191 15.46 12.95 -16.68
CA GLU A 191 16.23 11.88 -16.01
C GLU A 191 15.48 10.55 -16.10
N ARG A 192 16.20 9.48 -16.43
CA ARG A 192 15.63 8.14 -16.58
C ARG A 192 16.33 7.16 -15.65
N ALA A 193 15.53 6.31 -15.02
CA ALA A 193 16.03 5.19 -14.23
C ALA A 193 15.24 3.93 -14.57
N VAL A 194 15.91 2.78 -14.56
CA VAL A 194 15.25 1.46 -14.69
C VAL A 194 15.46 0.72 -13.40
N ALA A 195 14.38 0.25 -12.82
CA ALA A 195 14.42 -0.60 -11.64
C ALA A 195 13.82 -1.97 -11.95
N ARG A 196 14.46 -3.00 -11.42
CA ARG A 196 13.92 -4.35 -11.35
C ARG A 196 13.57 -4.62 -9.91
N VAL A 197 12.31 -4.90 -9.64
CA VAL A 197 11.80 -5.09 -8.29
C VAL A 197 11.02 -6.39 -8.20
N THR A 198 11.00 -6.98 -7.02
CA THR A 198 10.11 -8.08 -6.72
C THR A 198 8.80 -7.51 -6.19
N VAL A 199 7.70 -7.86 -6.85
CA VAL A 199 6.35 -7.60 -6.37
C VAL A 199 5.98 -8.78 -5.48
N PRO A 200 5.70 -8.60 -4.18
CA PRO A 200 5.33 -9.70 -3.31
C PRO A 200 3.99 -10.32 -3.75
N SER A 201 3.72 -11.56 -3.35
CA SER A 201 2.39 -12.17 -3.47
C SER A 201 1.35 -11.33 -2.72
N LEU A 202 0.08 -11.50 -3.04
CA LEU A 202 -0.97 -11.04 -2.15
C LEU A 202 -0.82 -11.80 -0.83
N PRO A 203 -1.08 -11.16 0.31
CA PRO A 203 -1.21 -11.89 1.55
C PRO A 203 -2.30 -12.95 1.38
N GLU A 204 -1.99 -14.15 1.78
CA GLU A 204 -2.94 -15.25 1.87
C GLU A 204 -3.83 -15.00 3.07
N ILE A 205 -5.12 -15.18 2.90
CA ILE A 205 -6.06 -15.23 4.02
C ILE A 205 -6.21 -16.71 4.34
N PRO A 206 -5.74 -17.16 5.51
CA PRO A 206 -5.83 -18.57 5.85
C PRO A 206 -7.28 -19.00 6.01
N LEU A 207 -7.55 -20.27 5.64
CA LEU A 207 -8.80 -20.96 5.96
C LEU A 207 -8.63 -21.72 7.27
N TYR A 208 -9.55 -21.49 8.20
CA TYR A 208 -9.55 -22.09 9.53
C TYR A 208 -10.74 -23.05 9.69
N SER A 209 -10.48 -24.32 9.94
CA SER A 209 -11.49 -25.30 10.30
C SER A 209 -11.67 -25.45 11.81
N PHE A 210 -10.76 -24.88 12.57
CA PHE A 210 -10.81 -24.78 14.02
C PHE A 210 -10.58 -23.33 14.47
N ALA A 211 -11.03 -23.02 15.67
CA ALA A 211 -10.76 -21.75 16.33
C ALA A 211 -10.27 -21.99 17.76
N SER A 212 -10.00 -20.95 18.53
CA SER A 212 -9.42 -21.07 19.87
C SER A 212 -10.25 -21.98 20.80
N PRO A 213 -9.65 -23.01 21.41
CA PRO A 213 -10.33 -23.87 22.36
C PRO A 213 -10.46 -23.26 23.76
N ALA A 214 -9.97 -22.01 23.97
CA ALA A 214 -9.94 -21.36 25.26
C ALA A 214 -11.34 -21.28 25.89
N GLY A 215 -11.45 -21.58 27.18
CA GLY A 215 -12.73 -21.63 27.89
C GLY A 215 -13.63 -22.77 27.44
N ARG A 216 -13.09 -23.83 26.85
CA ARG A 216 -13.83 -24.95 26.25
C ARG A 216 -14.79 -24.49 25.16
N ALA A 217 -14.39 -23.48 24.38
CA ALA A 217 -15.21 -22.85 23.35
C ALA A 217 -15.55 -23.82 22.22
N ILE A 218 -16.78 -23.72 21.70
CA ILE A 218 -17.24 -24.33 20.46
C ILE A 218 -18.00 -23.28 19.65
N TYR A 219 -17.97 -23.34 18.33
CA TYR A 219 -18.47 -22.31 17.46
C TYR A 219 -19.58 -22.82 16.55
N ILE A 220 -20.76 -22.27 16.70
CA ILE A 220 -21.94 -22.68 15.92
C ILE A 220 -22.06 -21.77 14.69
N THR A 221 -22.02 -22.39 13.52
CA THR A 221 -22.11 -21.66 12.24
C THR A 221 -23.18 -22.27 11.35
N VAL A 222 -23.91 -21.43 10.64
CA VAL A 222 -25.03 -21.86 9.78
C VAL A 222 -24.92 -21.16 8.43
N ASP A 223 -24.91 -21.94 7.35
CA ASP A 223 -24.67 -21.44 6.00
C ASP A 223 -25.96 -21.21 5.20
N ASP A 224 -25.84 -20.45 4.09
CA ASP A 224 -26.80 -20.13 3.05
C ASP A 224 -27.81 -19.02 3.40
N GLY A 225 -28.82 -19.31 4.18
CA GLY A 225 -29.87 -18.33 4.53
C GLY A 225 -31.16 -18.42 3.72
N TRP A 226 -31.37 -19.51 2.98
CA TRP A 226 -32.58 -19.65 2.15
C TRP A 226 -33.86 -19.86 2.99
N THR A 227 -33.78 -20.58 4.10
CA THR A 227 -34.91 -20.94 4.95
C THR A 227 -34.71 -20.42 6.38
N PRO A 228 -35.11 -19.17 6.68
CA PRO A 228 -35.05 -18.63 8.04
C PRO A 228 -35.82 -19.49 9.05
N SER A 229 -35.32 -19.68 10.26
CA SER A 229 -35.90 -20.49 11.32
C SER A 229 -36.35 -19.62 12.51
N ALA A 230 -37.69 -19.50 12.70
CA ALA A 230 -38.23 -18.79 13.86
C ALA A 230 -37.81 -19.45 15.18
N GLN A 231 -37.67 -20.78 15.21
CA GLN A 231 -37.22 -21.51 16.42
C GLN A 231 -35.79 -21.16 16.80
N VAL A 232 -34.85 -21.11 15.84
CA VAL A 232 -33.45 -20.67 16.10
C VAL A 232 -33.43 -19.25 16.67
N LEU A 233 -34.19 -18.34 16.08
CA LEU A 233 -34.26 -16.96 16.58
C LEU A 233 -34.85 -16.88 18.01
N THR A 234 -35.81 -17.73 18.31
CA THR A 234 -36.39 -17.84 19.68
C THR A 234 -35.35 -18.35 20.67
N ILE A 235 -34.62 -19.42 20.33
CA ILE A 235 -33.52 -19.96 21.14
C ILE A 235 -32.48 -18.88 21.41
N MET A 236 -32.01 -18.19 20.37
CA MET A 236 -31.02 -17.12 20.51
C MET A 236 -31.48 -16.02 21.47
N ARG A 237 -32.69 -15.56 21.37
CA ARG A 237 -33.25 -14.52 22.24
C ARG A 237 -33.36 -14.95 23.69
N GLN A 238 -33.74 -16.22 23.93
CA GLN A 238 -33.94 -16.74 25.28
C GLN A 238 -32.64 -17.10 25.97
N THR A 239 -31.65 -17.59 25.23
CA THR A 239 -30.40 -18.14 25.80
C THR A 239 -29.17 -17.29 25.51
N HIS A 240 -29.28 -16.20 24.76
CA HIS A 240 -28.17 -15.42 24.23
C HIS A 240 -27.16 -16.26 23.45
N LEU A 241 -27.62 -17.34 22.80
CA LEU A 241 -26.79 -18.25 22.06
C LEU A 241 -26.05 -17.51 20.91
N PRO A 242 -24.71 -17.50 20.90
CA PRO A 242 -23.97 -16.91 19.81
C PRO A 242 -23.98 -17.83 18.59
N VAL A 243 -24.56 -17.36 17.49
CA VAL A 243 -24.59 -18.07 16.20
C VAL A 243 -23.97 -17.15 15.13
N THR A 244 -23.14 -17.73 14.26
CA THR A 244 -22.62 -17.05 13.07
C THR A 244 -23.36 -17.56 11.84
N ALA A 245 -24.01 -16.68 11.08
CA ALA A 245 -24.63 -17.00 9.81
C ALA A 245 -23.73 -16.54 8.66
N PHE A 246 -23.22 -17.48 7.86
CA PHE A 246 -22.57 -17.15 6.58
C PHE A 246 -23.67 -17.07 5.51
N LEU A 247 -24.04 -15.85 5.13
CA LEU A 247 -25.18 -15.61 4.29
C LEU A 247 -24.79 -15.41 2.83
N ILE A 248 -25.49 -16.13 1.95
CA ILE A 248 -25.57 -15.81 0.54
C ILE A 248 -26.37 -14.52 0.41
N ALA A 249 -25.80 -13.50 -0.24
CA ALA A 249 -26.47 -12.20 -0.32
C ALA A 249 -27.87 -12.30 -0.98
N GLN A 250 -28.01 -13.09 -2.04
CA GLN A 250 -29.31 -13.33 -2.71
C GLN A 250 -30.34 -14.02 -1.80
N ALA A 251 -29.90 -14.91 -0.93
CA ALA A 251 -30.78 -15.56 0.04
C ALA A 251 -31.23 -14.60 1.15
N ALA A 252 -30.24 -13.84 1.69
CA ALA A 252 -30.51 -12.85 2.74
C ALA A 252 -31.47 -11.75 2.29
N GLU A 253 -31.37 -11.30 1.05
CA GLU A 253 -32.21 -10.24 0.48
C GLU A 253 -33.70 -10.60 0.52
N ARG A 254 -34.06 -11.89 0.42
CA ARG A 254 -35.43 -12.36 0.42
C ARG A 254 -36.16 -12.19 1.77
N ASN A 255 -35.41 -12.07 2.86
CA ASN A 255 -36.00 -11.93 4.20
C ASN A 255 -35.16 -11.05 5.14
N LEU A 256 -34.91 -9.80 4.73
CA LEU A 256 -34.14 -8.83 5.53
C LEU A 256 -34.70 -8.59 6.95
N PRO A 257 -36.04 -8.57 7.18
CA PRO A 257 -36.56 -8.41 8.54
C PRO A 257 -36.09 -9.51 9.50
N TYR A 258 -36.08 -10.77 9.05
CA TYR A 258 -35.56 -11.87 9.86
C TYR A 258 -34.05 -11.69 10.19
N TRP A 259 -33.25 -11.38 9.19
CA TRP A 259 -31.80 -11.25 9.38
C TRP A 259 -31.42 -10.06 10.23
N ARG A 260 -32.19 -8.99 10.20
CA ARG A 260 -32.05 -7.87 11.16
C ARG A 260 -32.38 -8.30 12.58
N ALA A 261 -33.46 -9.08 12.75
CA ALA A 261 -33.80 -9.64 14.05
C ALA A 261 -32.77 -10.63 14.57
N PHE A 262 -32.18 -11.45 13.68
CA PHE A 262 -31.06 -12.34 14.00
C PHE A 262 -29.83 -11.56 14.49
N ALA A 263 -29.43 -10.51 13.78
CA ALA A 263 -28.31 -9.67 14.17
C ALA A 263 -28.62 -8.95 15.52
N ALA A 264 -29.83 -8.45 15.71
CA ALA A 264 -30.25 -7.81 16.96
C ALA A 264 -30.31 -8.79 18.16
N ALA A 265 -30.50 -10.09 17.91
CA ALA A 265 -30.41 -11.15 18.92
C ALA A 265 -28.96 -11.58 19.24
N GLY A 266 -27.94 -10.85 18.74
CA GLY A 266 -26.53 -11.15 18.96
C GLY A 266 -25.89 -12.05 17.91
N GLY A 267 -26.59 -12.36 16.82
CA GLY A 267 -26.05 -13.14 15.71
C GLY A 267 -24.97 -12.39 14.94
N THR A 268 -23.93 -13.10 14.53
CA THR A 268 -22.87 -12.58 13.65
C THR A 268 -23.18 -12.92 12.20
N ILE A 269 -22.96 -11.97 11.29
CA ILE A 269 -23.13 -12.16 9.85
C ILE A 269 -21.77 -12.30 9.20
N GLY A 270 -21.53 -13.42 8.52
CA GLY A 270 -20.40 -13.69 7.64
C GLY A 270 -20.80 -13.63 6.17
N ASP A 271 -19.80 -13.58 5.30
CA ASP A 271 -19.97 -13.53 3.84
C ASP A 271 -19.91 -14.95 3.25
N HIS A 272 -20.96 -15.33 2.51
CA HIS A 272 -21.04 -16.60 1.78
C HIS A 272 -21.25 -16.38 0.27
N THR A 273 -20.66 -15.32 -0.25
CA THR A 273 -20.74 -14.87 -1.65
C THR A 273 -22.12 -14.31 -2.06
N VAL A 274 -22.24 -13.90 -3.31
CA VAL A 274 -23.53 -13.37 -3.84
C VAL A 274 -24.50 -14.49 -4.13
N SER A 275 -24.05 -15.56 -4.84
CA SER A 275 -24.91 -16.55 -5.49
C SER A 275 -24.45 -17.99 -5.32
N HIS A 276 -23.53 -18.25 -4.39
CA HIS A 276 -23.03 -19.59 -4.03
C HIS A 276 -22.38 -20.37 -5.19
N PRO A 277 -21.45 -19.76 -5.97
CA PRO A 277 -20.75 -20.49 -7.03
C PRO A 277 -19.60 -21.34 -6.47
N VAL A 278 -19.16 -22.35 -7.21
CA VAL A 278 -17.90 -23.04 -6.93
C VAL A 278 -16.77 -22.05 -7.20
N MET A 279 -16.23 -21.45 -6.14
CA MET A 279 -15.30 -20.32 -6.20
C MET A 279 -14.00 -20.62 -6.93
N THR A 280 -13.50 -21.85 -6.84
CA THR A 280 -12.28 -22.32 -7.52
C THR A 280 -12.41 -22.42 -9.04
N LYS A 281 -13.64 -22.41 -9.56
CA LYS A 281 -13.91 -22.36 -11.01
C LYS A 281 -13.95 -20.93 -11.58
N LEU A 282 -13.84 -19.93 -10.73
CA LEU A 282 -13.92 -18.52 -11.11
C LEU A 282 -12.52 -17.91 -11.36
N THR A 283 -12.50 -16.95 -12.27
CA THR A 283 -11.33 -16.07 -12.39
C THR A 283 -11.20 -15.19 -11.13
N LEU A 284 -9.99 -14.69 -10.84
CA LEU A 284 -9.77 -13.77 -9.72
C LEU A 284 -10.73 -12.56 -9.74
N ALA A 285 -11.06 -12.03 -10.93
CA ALA A 285 -12.00 -10.91 -11.06
C ALA A 285 -13.42 -11.31 -10.67
N GLN A 286 -13.89 -12.47 -11.12
CA GLN A 286 -15.22 -13.01 -10.79
C GLN A 286 -15.31 -13.34 -9.30
N ALA A 287 -14.31 -14.04 -8.74
CA ALA A 287 -14.24 -14.34 -7.30
C ALA A 287 -14.23 -13.05 -6.46
N THR A 288 -13.45 -12.04 -6.88
CA THR A 288 -13.41 -10.74 -6.24
C THR A 288 -14.78 -10.03 -6.28
N THR A 289 -15.54 -10.21 -7.36
CA THR A 289 -16.90 -9.67 -7.49
C THR A 289 -17.86 -10.37 -6.54
N GLN A 290 -17.80 -11.70 -6.45
CA GLN A 290 -18.64 -12.51 -5.55
C GLN A 290 -18.48 -12.08 -4.08
N TRP A 291 -17.25 -12.04 -3.57
CA TRP A 291 -16.99 -11.55 -2.22
C TRP A 291 -17.37 -10.09 -2.02
N GLY A 292 -16.99 -9.21 -2.97
CA GLY A 292 -17.15 -7.76 -2.79
C GLY A 292 -18.58 -7.27 -2.85
N GLN A 293 -19.40 -7.81 -3.72
CA GLN A 293 -20.82 -7.44 -3.81
C GLN A 293 -21.61 -7.98 -2.63
N ALA A 294 -21.36 -9.24 -2.22
CA ALA A 294 -22.00 -9.81 -1.04
C ALA A 294 -21.66 -9.00 0.22
N ARG A 295 -20.37 -8.79 0.47
CA ARG A 295 -19.90 -8.00 1.62
C ARG A 295 -20.50 -6.60 1.68
N LYS A 296 -20.57 -5.91 0.54
CA LYS A 296 -21.18 -4.58 0.44
C LYS A 296 -22.68 -4.60 0.74
N SER A 297 -23.43 -5.58 0.18
CA SER A 297 -24.85 -5.72 0.41
C SER A 297 -25.17 -6.06 1.86
N LEU A 298 -24.49 -7.06 2.42
CA LEU A 298 -24.65 -7.48 3.81
C LEU A 298 -24.28 -6.32 4.77
N GLY A 299 -23.19 -5.60 4.49
CA GLY A 299 -22.80 -4.44 5.28
C GLY A 299 -23.83 -3.31 5.27
N ARG A 300 -24.44 -3.04 4.11
CA ARG A 300 -25.50 -2.04 3.98
C ARG A 300 -26.79 -2.45 4.71
N TRP A 301 -27.16 -3.73 4.67
CA TRP A 301 -28.39 -4.22 5.28
C TRP A 301 -28.32 -4.35 6.79
N PHE A 302 -27.14 -4.68 7.33
CA PHE A 302 -26.93 -5.01 8.74
C PHE A 302 -26.03 -4.01 9.49
N GLY A 303 -25.61 -2.92 8.85
CA GLY A 303 -24.83 -1.84 9.47
C GLY A 303 -23.36 -2.18 9.76
N ARG A 304 -22.89 -3.41 9.45
CA ARG A 304 -21.53 -3.86 9.70
C ARG A 304 -21.03 -4.71 8.53
N LEU A 305 -19.88 -4.36 7.98
CA LEU A 305 -19.24 -5.14 6.93
C LEU A 305 -18.75 -6.49 7.48
N PRO A 306 -19.13 -7.63 6.91
CA PRO A 306 -18.54 -8.92 7.25
C PRO A 306 -17.02 -8.89 7.12
N VAL A 307 -16.32 -9.49 8.06
CA VAL A 307 -14.86 -9.64 8.04
C VAL A 307 -14.43 -11.11 7.94
N LEU A 308 -15.37 -12.03 8.17
CA LEU A 308 -15.20 -13.46 7.96
C LEU A 308 -15.96 -13.87 6.71
N GLY A 309 -15.38 -14.76 5.91
CA GLY A 309 -16.02 -15.36 4.75
C GLY A 309 -15.93 -16.88 4.80
N ARG A 310 -16.93 -17.58 4.24
CA ARG A 310 -16.88 -19.01 4.02
C ARG A 310 -17.03 -19.29 2.54
N PRO A 311 -16.06 -19.94 1.88
CA PRO A 311 -16.22 -20.30 0.48
C PRO A 311 -17.31 -21.37 0.33
N PRO A 312 -18.21 -21.22 -0.65
CA PRO A 312 -19.19 -22.25 -0.98
C PRO A 312 -18.54 -23.61 -1.19
N TYR A 313 -19.20 -24.67 -0.67
CA TYR A 313 -18.72 -26.06 -0.74
C TYR A 313 -17.37 -26.31 -0.07
N GLY A 314 -16.85 -25.38 0.75
CA GLY A 314 -15.48 -25.45 1.25
C GLY A 314 -14.38 -25.27 0.17
N ALA A 315 -14.79 -25.01 -1.08
CA ALA A 315 -13.88 -24.93 -2.22
C ALA A 315 -13.04 -23.65 -2.20
N PHE A 316 -11.73 -23.78 -1.92
CA PHE A 316 -10.79 -22.66 -1.88
C PHE A 316 -9.46 -22.99 -2.57
N ASP A 317 -8.80 -21.98 -3.03
CA ASP A 317 -7.46 -22.01 -3.62
C ASP A 317 -6.82 -20.62 -3.44
N PRO A 318 -5.54 -20.41 -3.83
CA PRO A 318 -4.90 -19.10 -3.75
C PRO A 318 -5.66 -17.98 -4.47
N THR A 319 -6.45 -18.28 -5.50
CA THR A 319 -7.28 -17.30 -6.19
C THR A 319 -8.44 -16.83 -5.33
N VAL A 320 -9.11 -17.77 -4.64
CA VAL A 320 -10.21 -17.48 -3.71
C VAL A 320 -9.72 -16.67 -2.53
N GLU A 321 -8.58 -17.04 -1.94
CA GLU A 321 -7.94 -16.34 -0.82
C GLU A 321 -7.54 -14.91 -1.21
N ALA A 322 -6.89 -14.75 -2.37
CA ALA A 322 -6.52 -13.46 -2.89
C ALA A 322 -7.73 -12.56 -3.18
N ALA A 323 -8.83 -13.13 -3.69
CA ALA A 323 -10.07 -12.41 -3.92
C ALA A 323 -10.71 -11.92 -2.62
N ALA A 324 -10.73 -12.77 -1.60
CA ALA A 324 -11.24 -12.47 -0.26
C ALA A 324 -10.40 -11.35 0.40
N TYR A 325 -9.07 -11.46 0.35
CA TYR A 325 -8.17 -10.41 0.83
C TYR A 325 -8.44 -9.07 0.16
N ARG A 326 -8.56 -9.04 -1.17
CA ARG A 326 -8.86 -7.82 -1.93
C ARG A 326 -10.15 -7.14 -1.50
N ARG A 327 -11.08 -7.87 -0.92
CA ARG A 327 -12.34 -7.34 -0.43
C ARG A 327 -12.36 -7.06 1.06
N GLY A 328 -11.25 -7.26 1.75
CA GLY A 328 -11.07 -6.90 3.15
C GLY A 328 -11.71 -7.91 4.10
N LEU A 329 -11.86 -9.16 3.67
CA LEU A 329 -12.03 -10.28 4.60
C LEU A 329 -10.71 -10.52 5.32
N THR A 330 -10.76 -10.97 6.55
CA THR A 330 -9.58 -11.20 7.41
C THR A 330 -9.27 -12.66 7.64
N ALA A 331 -10.27 -13.53 7.46
CA ALA A 331 -10.12 -14.98 7.52
C ALA A 331 -11.20 -15.64 6.66
N LEU A 332 -10.85 -16.80 6.08
CA LEU A 332 -11.79 -17.76 5.56
C LEU A 332 -12.09 -18.81 6.64
N VAL A 333 -13.32 -19.26 6.68
CA VAL A 333 -13.80 -20.18 7.73
C VAL A 333 -14.30 -21.47 7.10
N GLY A 334 -13.66 -22.57 7.43
CA GLY A 334 -14.10 -23.93 7.19
C GLY A 334 -14.91 -24.47 8.36
N TRP A 335 -14.87 -25.77 8.54
CA TRP A 335 -15.53 -26.48 9.64
C TRP A 335 -14.74 -27.74 10.00
N SER A 336 -14.94 -28.23 11.21
CA SER A 336 -14.36 -29.48 11.72
C SER A 336 -15.43 -30.47 12.21
N ALA A 337 -16.68 -29.98 12.32
CA ALA A 337 -17.83 -30.81 12.61
C ALA A 337 -19.01 -30.34 11.77
N THR A 338 -19.92 -31.27 11.48
CA THR A 338 -21.19 -30.99 10.79
C THR A 338 -22.37 -31.49 11.61
N MET A 339 -23.48 -30.81 11.49
CA MET A 339 -24.78 -31.24 11.97
C MET A 339 -25.73 -31.28 10.78
N ASP A 340 -26.13 -32.47 10.37
CA ASP A 340 -27.01 -32.69 9.23
C ASP A 340 -27.95 -33.87 9.54
N ASN A 341 -29.21 -33.73 9.20
CA ASN A 341 -30.25 -34.77 9.44
C ASN A 341 -30.24 -35.30 10.88
N ASN A 342 -30.09 -34.42 11.88
CA ASN A 342 -29.96 -34.76 13.31
C ASN A 342 -28.74 -35.63 13.67
N ARG A 343 -27.72 -35.71 12.84
CA ARG A 343 -26.49 -36.47 13.09
C ARG A 343 -25.31 -35.49 13.14
N ILE A 344 -24.48 -35.70 14.15
CA ILE A 344 -23.21 -34.95 14.28
C ILE A 344 -22.12 -35.84 13.72
N ALA A 345 -21.36 -35.30 12.77
CA ALA A 345 -20.09 -35.85 12.33
C ALA A 345 -18.97 -34.90 12.74
N THR A 346 -17.88 -35.44 13.28
CA THR A 346 -16.68 -34.70 13.70
C THR A 346 -15.49 -35.16 12.88
N TRP A 347 -14.49 -34.31 12.73
CA TRP A 347 -13.27 -34.59 11.96
C TRP A 347 -12.53 -35.87 12.40
N ASN A 348 -12.67 -36.26 13.65
CA ASN A 348 -12.00 -37.45 14.24
C ASN A 348 -12.96 -38.61 14.47
N GLY A 349 -14.22 -38.52 14.07
CA GLY A 349 -15.24 -39.55 14.28
C GLY A 349 -15.65 -39.74 15.75
N LYS A 350 -15.27 -38.84 16.66
CA LYS A 350 -15.55 -38.90 18.09
C LYS A 350 -16.60 -37.87 18.49
N ARG A 351 -16.72 -37.63 19.79
CA ARG A 351 -17.59 -36.55 20.33
C ARG A 351 -17.00 -35.17 20.00
N LEU A 352 -17.87 -34.15 20.10
CA LEU A 352 -17.47 -32.75 19.96
C LEU A 352 -16.35 -32.35 20.92
N GLU A 353 -15.41 -31.55 20.45
CA GLU A 353 -14.24 -31.07 21.19
C GLU A 353 -14.14 -29.54 21.18
N ALA A 354 -13.40 -28.99 22.13
CA ALA A 354 -13.17 -27.57 22.21
C ALA A 354 -12.36 -27.09 20.98
N GLY A 355 -12.74 -25.92 20.44
CA GLY A 355 -12.14 -25.32 19.27
C GLY A 355 -12.83 -25.69 17.96
N GLU A 356 -13.73 -26.67 17.96
CA GLU A 356 -14.46 -27.05 16.75
C GLU A 356 -15.40 -25.96 16.26
N ILE A 357 -15.46 -25.84 14.93
CA ILE A 357 -16.42 -25.03 14.20
C ILE A 357 -17.42 -25.97 13.60
N VAL A 358 -18.67 -25.86 14.05
CA VAL A 358 -19.77 -26.74 13.62
C VAL A 358 -20.51 -26.08 12.47
N LEU A 359 -20.65 -26.80 11.36
CA LEU A 359 -21.44 -26.39 10.19
C LEU A 359 -22.87 -26.94 10.28
N LEU A 360 -23.84 -26.06 10.10
CA LEU A 360 -25.25 -26.34 9.82
C LEU A 360 -25.66 -25.54 8.59
N HIS A 361 -26.91 -25.83 8.09
CA HIS A 361 -27.49 -25.06 6.97
C HIS A 361 -28.86 -24.51 7.33
N TRP A 362 -29.21 -23.34 6.75
CA TRP A 362 -30.57 -22.78 6.87
C TRP A 362 -31.57 -23.55 5.98
N VAL A 363 -31.98 -24.71 6.48
CA VAL A 363 -32.90 -25.63 5.84
C VAL A 363 -34.12 -25.88 6.73
N PRO A 364 -35.24 -26.46 6.21
CA PRO A 364 -36.32 -26.94 7.05
C PRO A 364 -35.81 -27.93 8.10
N GLY A 365 -36.23 -27.81 9.36
CA GLY A 365 -35.75 -28.66 10.45
C GLY A 365 -34.57 -28.13 11.25
N LEU A 366 -33.90 -27.08 10.82
CA LEU A 366 -32.75 -26.49 11.51
C LEU A 366 -32.99 -26.22 13.01
N GLY A 367 -34.21 -25.78 13.37
CA GLY A 367 -34.52 -25.55 14.79
C GLY A 367 -34.41 -26.82 15.66
N HIS A 368 -34.82 -27.98 15.11
CA HIS A 368 -34.68 -29.28 15.78
C HIS A 368 -33.23 -29.73 15.84
N GLU A 369 -32.48 -29.58 14.76
CA GLU A 369 -31.03 -29.84 14.71
C GLU A 369 -30.26 -28.98 15.73
N MET A 370 -30.63 -27.70 15.87
CA MET A 370 -30.00 -26.80 16.86
C MET A 370 -30.23 -27.32 18.29
N VAL A 371 -31.45 -27.80 18.63
CA VAL A 371 -31.73 -28.37 19.95
C VAL A 371 -30.88 -29.64 20.18
N THR A 372 -30.79 -30.51 19.18
CA THR A 372 -29.98 -31.75 19.25
C THR A 372 -28.48 -31.39 19.43
N LEU A 373 -27.98 -30.44 18.67
CA LEU A 373 -26.59 -29.96 18.81
C LEU A 373 -26.34 -29.38 20.19
N LEU A 374 -27.22 -28.57 20.74
CA LEU A 374 -27.04 -27.96 22.07
C LEU A 374 -27.02 -29.01 23.18
N LYS A 375 -27.84 -30.09 23.07
CA LYS A 375 -27.72 -31.22 24.02
C LYS A 375 -26.36 -31.92 23.94
N ALA A 376 -25.82 -32.14 22.74
CA ALA A 376 -24.52 -32.73 22.56
C ALA A 376 -23.38 -31.84 23.09
N ILE A 377 -23.46 -30.52 22.84
CA ILE A 377 -22.52 -29.51 23.37
C ILE A 377 -22.54 -29.52 24.90
N HIS A 378 -23.72 -29.53 25.51
CA HIS A 378 -23.87 -29.61 26.96
C HIS A 378 -23.28 -30.91 27.54
N ALA A 379 -23.58 -32.05 26.94
CA ALA A 379 -23.03 -33.36 27.34
C ALA A 379 -21.50 -33.43 27.22
N ALA A 380 -20.91 -32.67 26.28
CA ALA A 380 -19.47 -32.54 26.12
C ALA A 380 -18.85 -31.47 27.03
N HIS A 381 -19.65 -30.78 27.86
CA HIS A 381 -19.22 -29.66 28.70
C HIS A 381 -18.54 -28.54 27.91
N LEU A 382 -19.04 -28.21 26.73
CA LEU A 382 -18.51 -27.16 25.86
C LEU A 382 -19.34 -25.86 25.99
N ASN A 383 -18.72 -24.73 25.68
CA ASN A 383 -19.32 -23.42 25.78
C ASN A 383 -19.52 -22.79 24.39
N PRO A 384 -20.75 -22.65 23.88
CA PRO A 384 -20.99 -21.90 22.65
C PRO A 384 -20.40 -20.49 22.75
N THR A 385 -19.56 -20.13 21.80
CA THR A 385 -18.80 -18.87 21.82
C THR A 385 -18.92 -18.16 20.47
N ALA A 386 -18.97 -16.82 20.51
CA ALA A 386 -19.03 -16.02 19.30
C ALA A 386 -17.74 -16.15 18.47
N LEU A 387 -17.90 -16.46 17.17
CA LEU A 387 -16.79 -16.55 16.24
C LEU A 387 -16.38 -15.14 15.78
N THR A 388 -15.17 -14.75 16.10
CA THR A 388 -14.60 -13.45 15.74
C THR A 388 -13.19 -13.63 15.18
N PRO A 389 -12.62 -12.67 14.43
CA PRO A 389 -11.26 -12.77 13.93
C PRO A 389 -10.21 -13.04 15.02
N ALA A 390 -10.42 -12.52 16.23
CA ALA A 390 -9.52 -12.75 17.38
C ALA A 390 -9.47 -14.21 17.85
N LYS A 391 -10.40 -15.06 17.42
CA LYS A 391 -10.42 -16.48 17.74
C LYS A 391 -9.49 -17.32 16.87
N PHE A 392 -8.95 -16.74 15.81
CA PHE A 392 -7.99 -17.38 14.90
C PHE A 392 -6.52 -17.01 15.21
N THR A 393 -6.22 -16.53 16.41
CA THR A 393 -4.86 -16.23 16.86
C THR A 393 -4.23 -17.48 17.47
N GLY A 394 -3.09 -17.95 16.90
CA GLY A 394 -2.34 -19.13 17.33
C GLY A 394 -2.23 -20.17 16.22
N GLU A 395 -1.39 -21.18 16.41
CA GLU A 395 -1.34 -22.36 15.55
C GLU A 395 -2.67 -23.13 15.64
N VAL A 396 -3.60 -22.80 14.77
CA VAL A 396 -4.80 -23.61 14.58
C VAL A 396 -4.47 -24.60 13.49
N PRO A 397 -4.63 -25.92 13.69
CA PRO A 397 -4.35 -26.91 12.67
C PRO A 397 -5.10 -26.56 11.39
N GLN A 398 -4.36 -26.30 10.31
CA GLN A 398 -4.97 -26.12 9.00
C GLN A 398 -5.49 -27.48 8.52
N THR A 399 -6.77 -27.52 8.25
CA THR A 399 -7.54 -28.42 7.38
C THR A 399 -7.06 -29.88 7.21
N ARG A 400 -7.85 -30.79 7.72
CA ARG A 400 -8.28 -31.93 6.92
C ARG A 400 -9.71 -31.63 6.50
N SER A 401 -9.96 -31.51 5.19
CA SER A 401 -11.29 -31.49 4.60
C SER A 401 -12.06 -32.72 5.12
N LEU A 402 -13.32 -32.50 5.55
CA LEU A 402 -14.25 -33.61 5.77
C LEU A 402 -14.85 -34.08 4.42
N ASP A 403 -14.41 -33.50 3.32
CA ASP A 403 -14.74 -33.95 1.97
C ASP A 403 -13.87 -35.16 1.65
N GLY A 404 -14.24 -36.31 2.21
CA GLY A 404 -13.95 -37.60 1.66
C GLY A 404 -14.97 -37.87 0.58
N ASP A 405 -14.47 -38.00 -0.67
CA ASP A 405 -15.04 -38.59 -1.89
C ASP A 405 -16.51 -38.28 -2.22
#